data_30e66e28ab8ac1e5f4884b803d4027e1
#
_entry.id   30e66e28ab8ac1e5f4884b803d4027e1
#
_cell.length_a   1.000
_cell.length_b   1.000
_cell.length_c   1.000
_cell.angle_alpha   90.00
_cell.angle_beta   90.00
_cell.angle_gamma   90.00
#
_symmetry.space_group_name_H-M   'P 1'
#
loop_
_entity.id
_entity.type
_entity.pdbx_description
1 polymer ?
#
loop_
_entity_poly.entity_id
_entity_poly.type
_entity_poly.pdbx_seq_one_letter_code
_entity_poly.pdbx_strand_id
1 'polypeptide(L)'
;MINAGTAAVCDYAQASRKDTAIAFVIDAFNGKVDSILSKVKKDNYGTLEQKIKDAYELVNFNGRAFRNAVITPEYLAARLEELKWGVRAQELKAQAQEEQRRLREQIREEERARREYEKAMKDAAKEEEMLRKAMEKAQKQIESANEANRAEYESKLEELKQKLAEAEERGQRALSMAQQTKHGNVYVISNLGSFGENVYKVGMTRRLDPLDRVRELGDASVPFPFDVHAIIESDDAPSLETSLHKALSLMQVNKVNPRKEFFRVAISDIKAMVEKMGLTTSWTMDAAAAEYRETLAIEDAMKNDPDAKRRWEEYNAAVTSQAGSTSDDEDAQ
;
A
#
# COMPACT_ATOMS: atom_id res chain seq x y z
N MET A 1 44.44 -4.20 9.49
CA MET A 1 45.39 -3.39 8.71
C MET A 1 46.16 -2.42 9.62
N ILE A 2 45.51 -1.64 10.48
CA ILE A 2 46.19 -0.72 11.40
C ILE A 2 47.19 -1.49 12.28
N ASN A 3 46.76 -2.50 13.04
CA ASN A 3 47.61 -3.33 13.91
C ASN A 3 48.67 -4.15 13.15
N ALA A 4 48.47 -4.38 11.88
CA ALA A 4 49.45 -5.07 11.02
C ALA A 4 50.46 -4.12 10.33
N GLY A 5 50.34 -2.80 10.56
CA GLY A 5 51.21 -1.80 9.99
C GLY A 5 51.07 -1.63 8.46
N THR A 6 49.96 -2.03 7.86
CA THR A 6 49.71 -2.00 6.39
C THR A 6 48.73 -0.89 5.96
N ALA A 7 48.22 -0.09 6.91
CA ALA A 7 47.25 0.96 6.60
C ALA A 7 47.85 2.25 6.04
N ALA A 8 49.10 2.58 6.41
CA ALA A 8 49.83 3.75 5.95
C ALA A 8 51.32 3.45 5.89
N VAL A 9 52.04 4.21 5.09
CA VAL A 9 53.53 4.14 4.94
C VAL A 9 54.15 5.50 5.15
N CYS A 10 55.46 5.53 5.49
CA CYS A 10 56.18 6.75 5.74
C CYS A 10 57.70 6.53 5.59
N ASP A 11 58.43 7.52 5.08
CA ASP A 11 59.88 7.48 4.77
C ASP A 11 60.76 7.97 5.94
N TYR A 12 60.22 8.09 7.17
CA TYR A 12 61.08 8.39 8.34
C TYR A 12 61.97 7.21 8.69
N ALA A 13 63.27 7.47 8.86
CA ALA A 13 64.22 6.46 9.29
C ALA A 13 64.08 6.11 10.80
N GLN A 14 63.74 7.12 11.63
CA GLN A 14 63.56 6.93 13.07
C GLN A 14 62.19 6.36 13.39
N ALA A 15 62.14 5.21 14.04
CA ALA A 15 60.92 4.46 14.31
C ALA A 15 59.84 5.30 15.03
N SER A 16 60.18 6.02 16.13
CA SER A 16 59.22 6.81 16.85
C SER A 16 58.57 7.94 16.01
N ARG A 17 59.34 8.59 15.13
CA ARG A 17 58.79 9.60 14.21
C ARG A 17 57.93 8.96 13.13
N LYS A 18 58.34 7.80 12.61
CA LYS A 18 57.57 7.00 11.66
C LYS A 18 56.22 6.62 12.24
N ASP A 19 56.19 6.07 13.42
CA ASP A 19 54.95 5.65 14.09
C ASP A 19 54.02 6.82 14.37
N THR A 20 54.55 7.95 14.82
CA THR A 20 53.77 9.17 15.03
C THR A 20 53.18 9.74 13.72
N ALA A 21 53.96 9.77 12.62
CA ALA A 21 53.48 10.24 11.34
C ALA A 21 52.42 9.36 10.74
N ILE A 22 52.61 8.04 10.84
CA ILE A 22 51.58 7.03 10.43
C ILE A 22 50.30 7.17 11.25
N ALA A 23 50.40 7.27 12.58
CA ALA A 23 49.24 7.42 13.44
C ALA A 23 48.47 8.72 13.07
N PHE A 24 49.17 9.83 12.83
CA PHE A 24 48.55 11.09 12.47
C PHE A 24 47.73 11.02 11.16
N VAL A 25 48.32 10.45 10.09
CA VAL A 25 47.58 10.34 8.81
C VAL A 25 46.43 9.35 8.87
N ILE A 26 46.57 8.27 9.63
CA ILE A 26 45.48 7.30 9.90
C ILE A 26 44.33 7.98 10.66
N ASP A 27 44.63 8.72 11.73
CA ASP A 27 43.63 9.42 12.53
C ASP A 27 42.90 10.49 11.70
N ALA A 28 43.67 11.31 10.94
CA ALA A 28 43.09 12.30 10.05
C ALA A 28 42.17 11.69 8.97
N PHE A 29 42.54 10.56 8.40
CA PHE A 29 41.72 9.85 7.41
C PHE A 29 40.50 9.23 8.03
N ASN A 30 40.68 8.46 9.11
CA ASN A 30 39.57 7.78 9.79
C ASN A 30 38.53 8.78 10.33
N GLY A 31 38.94 9.87 10.96
CA GLY A 31 38.01 10.88 11.46
C GLY A 31 37.10 11.46 10.35
N LYS A 32 37.64 11.66 9.15
CA LYS A 32 36.84 12.07 7.98
C LYS A 32 35.93 10.96 7.49
N VAL A 33 36.46 9.74 7.34
CA VAL A 33 35.70 8.59 6.84
C VAL A 33 34.59 8.18 7.81
N ASP A 34 34.84 8.14 9.11
CA ASP A 34 33.84 7.80 10.12
C ASP A 34 32.69 8.82 10.13
N SER A 35 33.02 10.12 9.99
CA SER A 35 32.00 11.16 9.80
C SER A 35 31.18 10.99 8.50
N ILE A 36 31.76 10.45 7.44
CA ILE A 36 31.07 10.13 6.21
C ILE A 36 30.20 8.88 6.39
N LEU A 37 30.73 7.81 6.97
CA LEU A 37 30.03 6.56 7.22
C LEU A 37 28.84 6.71 8.16
N SER A 38 28.90 7.63 9.13
CA SER A 38 27.75 7.93 10.01
C SER A 38 26.51 8.45 9.25
N LYS A 39 26.66 8.88 8.00
CA LYS A 39 25.60 9.43 7.14
C LYS A 39 25.08 8.42 6.11
N VAL A 40 25.45 7.15 6.22
CA VAL A 40 25.08 6.12 5.27
C VAL A 40 23.56 5.93 5.24
N LYS A 41 22.99 5.95 4.03
CA LYS A 41 21.61 5.65 3.68
C LYS A 41 21.59 4.65 2.52
N LYS A 42 20.41 4.09 2.23
CA LYS A 42 20.24 3.10 1.16
C LYS A 42 20.51 3.62 -0.26
N ASP A 43 20.49 4.94 -0.46
CA ASP A 43 20.46 5.61 -1.77
C ASP A 43 21.62 6.61 -2.01
N ASN A 44 22.60 6.68 -1.09
CA ASN A 44 23.66 7.69 -1.18
C ASN A 44 25.09 7.13 -1.34
N TYR A 45 25.22 5.87 -1.76
CA TYR A 45 26.52 5.19 -1.92
C TYR A 45 27.51 6.00 -2.74
N GLY A 46 27.15 6.36 -3.99
CA GLY A 46 28.07 7.04 -4.91
C GLY A 46 28.58 8.39 -4.40
N THR A 47 27.71 9.16 -3.74
CA THR A 47 28.08 10.43 -3.12
C THR A 47 29.06 10.24 -1.96
N LEU A 48 28.87 9.23 -1.13
CA LEU A 48 29.74 8.96 0.01
C LEU A 48 31.05 8.31 -0.45
N GLU A 49 31.02 7.45 -1.45
CA GLU A 49 32.23 6.89 -2.09
C GLU A 49 33.17 8.00 -2.58
N GLN A 50 32.62 8.98 -3.32
CA GLN A 50 33.44 10.11 -3.81
C GLN A 50 34.04 10.91 -2.65
N LYS A 51 33.26 11.20 -1.60
CA LYS A 51 33.78 11.92 -0.41
C LYS A 51 34.89 11.16 0.31
N ILE A 52 34.86 9.83 0.35
CA ILE A 52 35.94 9.03 0.93
C ILE A 52 37.19 9.11 0.04
N LYS A 53 37.05 9.07 -1.30
CA LYS A 53 38.16 9.25 -2.24
C LYS A 53 38.77 10.65 -2.14
N ASP A 54 37.93 11.68 -2.03
CA ASP A 54 38.41 13.07 -1.82
C ASP A 54 39.17 13.22 -0.50
N ALA A 55 38.68 12.58 0.58
CA ALA A 55 39.36 12.55 1.87
C ALA A 55 40.73 11.84 1.79
N TYR A 56 40.81 10.74 1.04
CA TYR A 56 42.04 10.00 0.79
C TYR A 56 43.06 10.87 0.05
N GLU A 57 42.68 11.53 -1.04
CA GLU A 57 43.55 12.42 -1.80
C GLU A 57 44.04 13.59 -0.96
N LEU A 58 43.16 14.24 -0.20
CA LEU A 58 43.49 15.35 0.67
C LEU A 58 44.49 14.97 1.75
N VAL A 59 44.24 13.84 2.47
CA VAL A 59 45.12 13.38 3.54
C VAL A 59 46.49 12.99 2.98
N ASN A 60 46.56 12.29 1.84
CA ASN A 60 47.80 11.92 1.19
C ASN A 60 48.56 13.11 0.64
N PHE A 61 47.86 14.12 0.09
CA PHE A 61 48.50 15.39 -0.33
C PHE A 61 49.20 16.07 0.85
N ASN A 62 48.51 16.23 1.97
CA ASN A 62 49.07 16.85 3.18
C ASN A 62 50.17 15.99 3.82
N GLY A 63 50.03 14.68 3.79
CA GLY A 63 50.99 13.72 4.36
C GLY A 63 52.35 13.71 3.67
N ARG A 64 52.47 14.17 2.42
CA ARG A 64 53.75 14.34 1.69
C ARG A 64 54.69 15.25 2.45
N ALA A 65 54.20 16.27 3.13
CA ALA A 65 55.01 17.18 3.94
C ALA A 65 55.66 16.46 5.17
N PHE A 66 55.18 15.29 5.56
CA PHE A 66 55.69 14.49 6.69
C PHE A 66 56.42 13.25 6.19
N ARG A 67 57.42 13.43 5.34
CA ARG A 67 58.20 12.34 4.76
C ARG A 67 57.30 11.27 4.11
N ASN A 68 56.42 11.70 3.21
CA ASN A 68 55.51 10.82 2.50
C ASN A 68 54.67 9.89 3.42
N ALA A 69 54.21 10.40 4.53
CA ALA A 69 53.26 9.68 5.35
C ALA A 69 51.91 9.61 4.60
N VAL A 70 51.59 8.47 4.01
CA VAL A 70 50.42 8.32 3.13
C VAL A 70 49.62 7.07 3.49
N ILE A 71 48.34 7.17 3.34
CA ILE A 71 47.38 6.05 3.45
C ILE A 71 47.56 5.13 2.23
N THR A 72 47.57 3.84 2.44
CA THR A 72 47.71 2.85 1.36
C THR A 72 46.43 2.68 0.55
N PRO A 73 46.53 2.34 -0.76
CA PRO A 73 45.34 2.02 -1.57
C PRO A 73 44.52 0.86 -1.02
N GLU A 74 45.18 -0.13 -0.40
CA GLU A 74 44.54 -1.27 0.23
C GLU A 74 43.68 -0.85 1.42
N TYR A 75 44.13 0.16 2.19
CA TYR A 75 43.33 0.67 3.31
C TYR A 75 42.15 1.51 2.81
N LEU A 76 42.32 2.28 1.75
CA LEU A 76 41.21 2.95 1.06
C LEU A 76 40.17 1.91 0.60
N ALA A 77 40.61 0.83 -0.06
CA ALA A 77 39.70 -0.22 -0.53
C ALA A 77 38.92 -0.87 0.63
N ALA A 78 39.56 -1.14 1.76
CA ALA A 78 38.89 -1.65 2.95
C ALA A 78 37.81 -0.69 3.50
N ARG A 79 38.07 0.62 3.52
CA ARG A 79 37.08 1.62 3.96
C ARG A 79 35.93 1.80 2.96
N LEU A 80 36.17 1.62 1.66
CA LEU A 80 35.12 1.61 0.65
C LEU A 80 34.27 0.33 0.75
N GLU A 81 34.86 -0.80 1.10
CA GLU A 81 34.12 -2.03 1.37
C GLU A 81 33.23 -1.88 2.62
N GLU A 82 33.72 -1.24 3.66
CA GLU A 82 32.91 -0.92 4.84
C GLU A 82 31.69 -0.06 4.48
N LEU A 83 31.85 0.94 3.59
CA LEU A 83 30.72 1.71 3.05
C LEU A 83 29.68 0.82 2.35
N LYS A 84 30.12 -0.16 1.53
CA LYS A 84 29.21 -1.11 0.86
C LYS A 84 28.40 -1.91 1.87
N TRP A 85 29.06 -2.42 2.90
CA TRP A 85 28.39 -3.17 3.96
C TRP A 85 27.44 -2.28 4.76
N GLY A 86 27.81 -1.02 5.02
CA GLY A 86 26.95 -0.03 5.66
C GLY A 86 25.67 0.24 4.88
N VAL A 87 25.77 0.45 3.57
CA VAL A 87 24.59 0.61 2.69
C VAL A 87 23.74 -0.65 2.68
N ARG A 88 24.35 -1.83 2.56
CA ARG A 88 23.62 -3.10 2.58
C ARG A 88 22.86 -3.33 3.87
N ALA A 89 23.46 -2.97 5.00
CA ALA A 89 22.79 -3.03 6.30
C ALA A 89 21.56 -2.11 6.38
N GLN A 90 21.65 -0.90 5.81
CA GLN A 90 20.49 0.02 5.73
C GLN A 90 19.39 -0.50 4.80
N GLU A 91 19.75 -1.12 3.67
CA GLU A 91 18.78 -1.77 2.78
C GLU A 91 18.03 -2.89 3.48
N LEU A 92 18.73 -3.78 4.17
CA LEU A 92 18.12 -4.89 4.92
C LEU A 92 17.22 -4.37 6.04
N LYS A 93 17.66 -3.33 6.76
CA LYS A 93 16.84 -2.70 7.80
C LYS A 93 15.57 -2.08 7.22
N ALA A 94 15.65 -1.40 6.10
CA ALA A 94 14.50 -0.83 5.40
C ALA A 94 13.52 -1.91 4.92
N GLN A 95 14.05 -3.03 4.39
CA GLN A 95 13.23 -4.18 3.99
C GLN A 95 12.50 -4.79 5.19
N ALA A 96 13.18 -5.01 6.30
CA ALA A 96 12.57 -5.55 7.51
C ALA A 96 11.47 -4.62 8.09
N GLN A 97 11.70 -3.31 8.07
CA GLN A 97 10.69 -2.34 8.51
C GLN A 97 9.46 -2.33 7.60
N GLU A 98 9.65 -2.42 6.28
CA GLU A 98 8.54 -2.49 5.34
C GLU A 98 7.75 -3.80 5.50
N GLU A 99 8.42 -4.91 5.74
CA GLU A 99 7.77 -6.19 6.02
C GLU A 99 6.93 -6.14 7.31
N GLN A 100 7.47 -5.55 8.38
CA GLN A 100 6.71 -5.36 9.62
C GLN A 100 5.49 -4.45 9.42
N ARG A 101 5.63 -3.38 8.60
CA ARG A 101 4.50 -2.50 8.29
C ARG A 101 3.42 -3.27 7.55
N ARG A 102 3.79 -4.05 6.52
CA ARG A 102 2.85 -4.88 5.76
C ARG A 102 2.12 -5.89 6.65
N LEU A 103 2.86 -6.57 7.52
CA LEU A 103 2.24 -7.51 8.46
C LEU A 103 1.24 -6.82 9.38
N ARG A 104 1.57 -5.63 9.89
CA ARG A 104 0.63 -4.84 10.71
C ARG A 104 -0.61 -4.41 9.93
N GLU A 105 -0.45 -4.03 8.66
CA GLU A 105 -1.56 -3.68 7.76
C GLU A 105 -2.46 -4.89 7.51
N GLN A 106 -1.89 -6.06 7.26
CA GLN A 106 -2.64 -7.31 7.10
C GLN A 106 -3.42 -7.68 8.36
N ILE A 107 -2.77 -7.66 9.52
CA ILE A 107 -3.44 -7.93 10.82
C ILE A 107 -4.60 -6.95 11.04
N ARG A 108 -4.39 -5.66 10.77
CA ARG A 108 -5.43 -4.64 10.92
C ARG A 108 -6.61 -4.89 9.98
N GLU A 109 -6.33 -5.30 8.75
CA GLU A 109 -7.37 -5.63 7.77
C GLU A 109 -8.18 -6.86 8.19
N GLU A 110 -7.51 -7.91 8.69
CA GLU A 110 -8.17 -9.10 9.21
C GLU A 110 -9.02 -8.79 10.45
N GLU A 111 -8.53 -7.94 11.35
CA GLU A 111 -9.31 -7.51 12.52
C GLU A 111 -10.55 -6.71 12.12
N ARG A 112 -10.43 -5.84 11.09
CA ARG A 112 -11.59 -5.10 10.56
C ARG A 112 -12.62 -6.05 9.97
N ALA A 113 -12.20 -6.97 9.09
CA ALA A 113 -13.08 -7.96 8.51
C ALA A 113 -13.81 -8.79 9.61
N ARG A 114 -13.08 -9.23 10.64
CA ARG A 114 -13.67 -9.95 11.76
C ARG A 114 -14.72 -9.11 12.51
N ARG A 115 -14.45 -7.84 12.79
CA ARG A 115 -15.42 -6.94 13.43
C ARG A 115 -16.65 -6.72 12.58
N GLU A 116 -16.51 -6.63 11.25
CA GLU A 116 -17.62 -6.53 10.30
C GLU A 116 -18.51 -7.77 10.37
N TYR A 117 -17.92 -8.97 10.36
CA TYR A 117 -18.67 -10.22 10.51
C TYR A 117 -19.41 -10.31 11.85
N GLU A 118 -18.71 -10.01 12.96
CA GLU A 118 -19.34 -10.01 14.30
C GLU A 118 -20.49 -9.01 14.38
N LYS A 119 -20.35 -7.84 13.77
CA LYS A 119 -21.42 -6.84 13.70
C LYS A 119 -22.59 -7.35 12.86
N ALA A 120 -22.30 -7.85 11.64
CA ALA A 120 -23.34 -8.38 10.75
C ALA A 120 -24.13 -9.53 11.39
N MET A 121 -23.47 -10.45 12.09
CA MET A 121 -24.12 -11.52 12.84
C MET A 121 -25.02 -10.99 13.95
N LYS A 122 -24.56 -10.00 14.73
CA LYS A 122 -25.37 -9.37 15.80
C LYS A 122 -26.58 -8.64 15.25
N ASP A 123 -26.40 -7.93 14.13
CA ASP A 123 -27.48 -7.16 13.50
C ASP A 123 -28.52 -8.10 12.87
N ALA A 124 -28.08 -9.18 12.20
CA ALA A 124 -28.97 -10.24 11.68
C ALA A 124 -29.75 -10.90 12.81
N ALA A 125 -29.12 -11.29 13.90
CA ALA A 125 -29.79 -11.90 15.04
C ALA A 125 -30.86 -10.99 15.69
N LYS A 126 -30.57 -9.67 15.78
CA LYS A 126 -31.58 -8.71 16.27
C LYS A 126 -32.76 -8.58 15.31
N GLU A 127 -32.47 -8.53 14.00
CA GLU A 127 -33.51 -8.43 12.98
C GLU A 127 -34.40 -9.68 12.97
N GLU A 128 -33.81 -10.88 13.06
CA GLU A 128 -34.56 -12.13 13.21
C GLU A 128 -35.48 -12.10 14.43
N GLU A 129 -34.99 -11.64 15.59
CA GLU A 129 -35.82 -11.57 16.80
C GLU A 129 -36.97 -10.59 16.63
N MET A 130 -36.75 -9.42 16.01
CA MET A 130 -37.79 -8.45 15.71
C MET A 130 -38.83 -9.00 14.75
N LEU A 131 -38.39 -9.66 13.68
CA LEU A 131 -39.27 -10.25 12.67
C LEU A 131 -40.11 -11.39 13.25
N ARG A 132 -39.53 -12.26 14.07
CA ARG A 132 -40.28 -13.35 14.79
C ARG A 132 -41.34 -12.76 15.72
N LYS A 133 -41.05 -11.69 16.47
CA LYS A 133 -42.03 -10.99 17.30
C LYS A 133 -43.13 -10.33 16.47
N ALA A 134 -42.81 -9.78 15.31
CA ALA A 134 -43.77 -9.19 14.39
C ALA A 134 -44.68 -10.26 13.77
N MET A 135 -44.13 -11.40 13.39
CA MET A 135 -44.89 -12.54 12.88
C MET A 135 -45.86 -13.12 13.93
N GLU A 136 -45.42 -13.24 15.18
CA GLU A 136 -46.30 -13.69 16.28
C GLU A 136 -47.49 -12.74 16.50
N LYS A 137 -47.24 -11.41 16.40
CA LYS A 137 -48.32 -10.41 16.46
C LYS A 137 -49.27 -10.51 15.27
N ALA A 138 -48.72 -10.65 14.04
CA ALA A 138 -49.55 -10.81 12.84
C ALA A 138 -50.40 -12.07 12.91
N GLN A 139 -49.85 -13.18 13.41
CA GLN A 139 -50.58 -14.43 13.61
C GLN A 139 -51.78 -14.28 14.58
N LYS A 140 -51.56 -13.62 15.72
CA LYS A 140 -52.64 -13.30 16.68
C LYS A 140 -53.71 -12.38 16.08
N GLN A 141 -53.31 -11.46 15.20
CA GLN A 141 -54.25 -10.59 14.48
C GLN A 141 -55.08 -11.37 13.45
N ILE A 142 -54.52 -12.36 12.76
CA ILE A 142 -55.22 -13.24 11.84
C ILE A 142 -56.29 -14.04 12.61
N GLU A 143 -55.97 -14.57 13.80
CA GLU A 143 -56.90 -15.36 14.63
C GLU A 143 -58.09 -14.54 15.12
N SER A 144 -57.93 -13.23 15.32
CA SER A 144 -58.95 -12.31 15.80
C SER A 144 -59.62 -11.46 14.69
N ALA A 145 -59.21 -11.57 13.45
CA ALA A 145 -59.66 -10.75 12.34
C ALA A 145 -60.98 -11.21 11.72
N ASN A 146 -61.79 -10.24 11.26
CA ASN A 146 -62.94 -10.50 10.40
C ASN A 146 -62.50 -10.89 9.00
N GLU A 147 -63.34 -11.60 8.26
CA GLU A 147 -63.04 -12.17 6.92
C GLU A 147 -62.50 -11.12 5.93
N ALA A 148 -62.93 -9.84 6.01
CA ALA A 148 -62.48 -8.75 5.15
C ALA A 148 -61.00 -8.33 5.36
N ASN A 149 -60.47 -8.45 6.59
CA ASN A 149 -59.12 -8.01 6.93
C ASN A 149 -58.09 -9.16 6.98
N ARG A 150 -58.60 -10.40 6.90
CA ARG A 150 -57.76 -11.60 7.01
C ARG A 150 -56.73 -11.72 5.88
N ALA A 151 -57.16 -11.44 4.65
CA ALA A 151 -56.29 -11.49 3.48
C ALA A 151 -55.10 -10.48 3.56
N GLU A 152 -55.34 -9.30 4.16
CA GLU A 152 -54.31 -8.29 4.37
C GLU A 152 -53.25 -8.77 5.41
N TYR A 153 -53.71 -9.35 6.51
CA TYR A 153 -52.80 -9.90 7.53
C TYR A 153 -52.03 -11.13 7.05
N GLU A 154 -52.66 -11.99 6.23
CA GLU A 154 -52.01 -13.13 5.61
C GLU A 154 -50.92 -12.68 4.63
N SER A 155 -51.15 -11.66 3.80
CA SER A 155 -50.14 -11.07 2.91
C SER A 155 -48.97 -10.49 3.70
N LYS A 156 -49.26 -9.79 4.80
CA LYS A 156 -48.25 -9.22 5.68
C LYS A 156 -47.41 -10.29 6.39
N LEU A 157 -48.01 -11.39 6.77
CA LEU A 157 -47.31 -12.54 7.36
C LEU A 157 -46.34 -13.17 6.35
N GLU A 158 -46.76 -13.29 5.09
CA GLU A 158 -45.89 -13.83 4.02
C GLU A 158 -44.72 -12.93 3.73
N GLU A 159 -44.92 -11.61 3.69
CA GLU A 159 -43.84 -10.62 3.56
C GLU A 159 -42.83 -10.71 4.73
N LEU A 160 -43.32 -10.87 5.97
CA LEU A 160 -42.48 -11.04 7.15
C LEU A 160 -41.66 -12.34 7.11
N LYS A 161 -42.24 -13.44 6.59
CA LYS A 161 -41.51 -14.69 6.40
C LYS A 161 -40.38 -14.55 5.40
N GLN A 162 -40.63 -13.87 4.29
CA GLN A 162 -39.62 -13.64 3.28
C GLN A 162 -38.45 -12.81 3.85
N LYS A 163 -38.75 -11.74 4.58
CA LYS A 163 -37.75 -10.93 5.28
C LYS A 163 -36.95 -11.72 6.32
N LEU A 164 -37.62 -12.63 7.04
CA LEU A 164 -36.94 -13.51 8.00
C LEU A 164 -35.96 -14.45 7.29
N ALA A 165 -36.37 -15.08 6.19
CA ALA A 165 -35.49 -15.95 5.42
C ALA A 165 -34.26 -15.19 4.90
N GLU A 166 -34.42 -13.95 4.41
CA GLU A 166 -33.31 -13.09 3.97
C GLU A 166 -32.38 -12.71 5.13
N ALA A 167 -32.91 -12.45 6.33
CA ALA A 167 -32.09 -12.13 7.51
C ALA A 167 -31.31 -13.37 8.00
N GLU A 168 -31.95 -14.56 8.02
CA GLU A 168 -31.30 -15.83 8.35
C GLU A 168 -30.18 -16.16 7.35
N GLU A 169 -30.38 -15.96 6.04
CA GLU A 169 -29.36 -16.18 5.02
C GLU A 169 -28.17 -15.24 5.22
N ARG A 170 -28.42 -13.94 5.48
CA ARG A 170 -27.35 -12.96 5.78
C ARG A 170 -26.55 -13.34 7.01
N GLY A 171 -27.22 -13.80 8.07
CA GLY A 171 -26.57 -14.27 9.31
C GLY A 171 -25.70 -15.50 9.07
N GLN A 172 -26.21 -16.49 8.33
CA GLN A 172 -25.48 -17.71 7.97
C GLN A 172 -24.27 -17.40 7.07
N ARG A 173 -24.41 -16.49 6.10
CA ARG A 173 -23.31 -16.06 5.24
C ARG A 173 -22.21 -15.39 6.05
N ALA A 174 -22.54 -14.46 6.95
CA ALA A 174 -21.58 -13.81 7.83
C ALA A 174 -20.85 -14.81 8.74
N LEU A 175 -21.57 -15.80 9.29
CA LEU A 175 -20.99 -16.87 10.11
C LEU A 175 -20.02 -17.75 9.30
N SER A 176 -20.39 -18.15 8.09
CA SER A 176 -19.54 -18.94 7.19
C SER A 176 -18.25 -18.20 6.87
N MET A 177 -18.34 -16.92 6.49
CA MET A 177 -17.17 -16.10 6.21
C MET A 177 -16.27 -15.88 7.43
N ALA A 178 -16.85 -15.77 8.63
CA ALA A 178 -16.08 -15.64 9.87
C ALA A 178 -15.29 -16.91 10.22
N GLN A 179 -15.83 -18.09 9.88
CA GLN A 179 -15.20 -19.39 10.14
C GLN A 179 -14.12 -19.77 9.11
N GLN A 180 -14.24 -19.30 7.89
CA GLN A 180 -13.31 -19.61 6.81
C GLN A 180 -12.14 -18.63 6.80
N THR A 181 -10.99 -19.05 7.36
CA THR A 181 -9.80 -18.20 7.50
C THR A 181 -9.11 -17.82 6.18
N LYS A 182 -9.41 -18.53 5.08
CA LYS A 182 -8.80 -18.31 3.76
C LYS A 182 -9.78 -17.77 2.72
N HIS A 183 -11.08 -17.86 2.98
CA HIS A 183 -12.09 -17.36 2.06
C HIS A 183 -12.01 -15.84 1.92
N GLY A 184 -12.22 -15.33 0.72
CA GLY A 184 -12.18 -13.91 0.43
C GLY A 184 -12.35 -13.61 -1.05
N ASN A 185 -12.10 -12.36 -1.42
CA ASN A 185 -12.23 -11.85 -2.78
C ASN A 185 -10.89 -11.32 -3.28
N VAL A 186 -10.49 -11.70 -4.48
CA VAL A 186 -9.40 -11.07 -5.22
C VAL A 186 -10.01 -10.03 -6.17
N TYR A 187 -9.57 -8.80 -6.07
CA TYR A 187 -10.02 -7.70 -6.92
C TYR A 187 -8.98 -7.35 -7.97
N VAL A 188 -9.47 -6.99 -9.16
CA VAL A 188 -8.68 -6.41 -10.26
C VAL A 188 -9.21 -5.01 -10.52
N ILE A 189 -8.40 -3.99 -10.27
CA ILE A 189 -8.79 -2.59 -10.34
C ILE A 189 -7.78 -1.77 -11.14
N SER A 190 -8.23 -0.68 -11.76
CA SER A 190 -7.37 0.29 -12.45
C SER A 190 -7.68 1.72 -12.01
N ASN A 191 -6.77 2.62 -12.31
CA ASN A 191 -6.98 4.05 -12.17
C ASN A 191 -6.27 4.76 -13.33
N LEU A 192 -7.05 4.99 -14.39
CA LEU A 192 -6.55 5.53 -15.66
C LEU A 192 -5.87 6.89 -15.47
N GLY A 193 -6.48 7.77 -14.70
CA GLY A 193 -5.97 9.12 -14.48
C GLY A 193 -4.69 9.17 -13.63
N SER A 194 -4.46 8.18 -12.75
CA SER A 194 -3.29 8.14 -11.88
C SER A 194 -2.12 7.34 -12.46
N PHE A 195 -2.39 6.25 -13.19
CA PHE A 195 -1.36 5.28 -13.59
C PHE A 195 -1.30 5.05 -15.10
N GLY A 196 -2.23 5.62 -15.87
CA GLY A 196 -2.33 5.44 -17.31
C GLY A 196 -3.00 4.12 -17.71
N GLU A 197 -3.00 3.87 -19.03
CA GLU A 197 -3.62 2.69 -19.63
C GLU A 197 -2.89 1.39 -19.31
N ASN A 198 -3.64 0.29 -19.27
CA ASN A 198 -3.15 -1.07 -19.07
C ASN A 198 -2.33 -1.26 -17.77
N VAL A 199 -2.59 -0.46 -16.74
CA VAL A 199 -2.01 -0.64 -15.42
C VAL A 199 -3.09 -1.06 -14.43
N TYR A 200 -2.98 -2.28 -13.92
CA TYR A 200 -3.95 -2.88 -13.01
C TYR A 200 -3.30 -3.22 -11.68
N LYS A 201 -4.04 -3.00 -10.60
CA LYS A 201 -3.72 -3.54 -9.28
C LYS A 201 -4.51 -4.82 -9.07
N VAL A 202 -3.81 -5.86 -8.67
CA VAL A 202 -4.39 -7.12 -8.20
C VAL A 202 -4.12 -7.25 -6.71
N GLY A 203 -5.16 -7.43 -5.92
CA GLY A 203 -5.03 -7.59 -4.46
C GLY A 203 -6.23 -8.36 -3.91
N MET A 204 -6.16 -8.74 -2.64
CA MET A 204 -7.25 -9.45 -1.98
C MET A 204 -7.86 -8.67 -0.83
N THR A 205 -9.08 -9.03 -0.47
CA THR A 205 -9.74 -8.60 0.76
C THR A 205 -10.60 -9.71 1.33
N ARG A 206 -10.74 -9.72 2.65
CA ARG A 206 -11.66 -10.60 3.37
C ARG A 206 -12.88 -9.86 3.90
N ARG A 207 -13.06 -8.60 3.50
CA ARG A 207 -14.22 -7.81 3.91
C ARG A 207 -15.51 -8.41 3.38
N LEU A 208 -16.61 -8.18 4.11
CA LEU A 208 -17.94 -8.60 3.71
C LEU A 208 -18.36 -7.94 2.38
N ASP A 209 -18.09 -6.65 2.24
CA ASP A 209 -18.18 -5.93 0.97
C ASP A 209 -16.76 -5.64 0.43
N PRO A 210 -16.31 -6.29 -0.65
CA PRO A 210 -15.01 -6.04 -1.25
C PRO A 210 -14.86 -4.63 -1.83
N LEU A 211 -15.98 -3.96 -2.19
CA LEU A 211 -15.96 -2.61 -2.73
C LEU A 211 -15.56 -1.57 -1.68
N ASP A 212 -15.84 -1.81 -0.39
CA ASP A 212 -15.37 -0.93 0.69
C ASP A 212 -13.85 -0.85 0.72
N ARG A 213 -13.17 -1.99 0.48
CA ARG A 213 -11.72 -2.00 0.39
C ARG A 213 -11.20 -1.22 -0.80
N VAL A 214 -11.85 -1.35 -1.96
CA VAL A 214 -11.45 -0.61 -3.16
C VAL A 214 -11.64 0.89 -2.96
N ARG A 215 -12.74 1.33 -2.34
CA ARG A 215 -12.98 2.74 -1.99
C ARG A 215 -11.89 3.29 -1.08
N GLU A 216 -11.55 2.60 0.02
CA GLU A 216 -10.47 3.02 0.92
C GLU A 216 -9.11 3.14 0.24
N LEU A 217 -8.81 2.30 -0.77
CA LEU A 217 -7.57 2.40 -1.53
C LEU A 217 -7.50 3.67 -2.38
N GLY A 218 -8.66 4.20 -2.80
CA GLY A 218 -8.80 5.42 -3.59
C GLY A 218 -8.80 6.70 -2.75
N ASP A 219 -9.35 6.68 -1.53
CA ASP A 219 -9.67 7.89 -0.76
C ASP A 219 -8.47 8.76 -0.39
N ALA A 220 -7.32 8.18 -0.05
CA ALA A 220 -6.23 8.93 0.57
C ALA A 220 -4.93 9.01 -0.25
N SER A 221 -4.85 8.33 -1.40
CA SER A 221 -3.55 8.10 -2.03
C SER A 221 -3.49 8.44 -3.52
N VAL A 222 -4.62 8.60 -4.17
CA VAL A 222 -4.71 8.85 -5.62
C VAL A 222 -5.79 9.91 -5.91
N PRO A 223 -5.61 10.73 -6.96
CA PRO A 223 -6.53 11.85 -7.27
C PRO A 223 -7.89 11.40 -7.84
N PHE A 224 -8.02 10.16 -8.28
CA PHE A 224 -9.24 9.62 -8.88
C PHE A 224 -9.61 8.28 -8.25
N PRO A 225 -10.90 7.92 -8.19
CA PRO A 225 -11.34 6.62 -7.71
C PRO A 225 -10.85 5.49 -8.61
N PHE A 226 -10.77 4.29 -8.04
CA PHE A 226 -10.45 3.09 -8.82
C PHE A 226 -11.67 2.56 -9.57
N ASP A 227 -11.47 2.15 -10.83
CA ASP A 227 -12.41 1.35 -11.59
C ASP A 227 -12.23 -0.13 -11.25
N VAL A 228 -13.35 -0.82 -11.00
CA VAL A 228 -13.36 -2.26 -10.70
C VAL A 228 -13.60 -3.05 -11.98
N HIS A 229 -12.65 -3.90 -12.33
CA HIS A 229 -12.74 -4.78 -13.50
C HIS A 229 -13.25 -6.18 -13.17
N ALA A 230 -12.86 -6.72 -12.01
CA ALA A 230 -13.36 -7.99 -11.52
C ALA A 230 -13.27 -8.08 -9.99
N ILE A 231 -14.22 -8.80 -9.41
CA ILE A 231 -14.20 -9.32 -8.05
C ILE A 231 -14.32 -10.83 -8.16
N ILE A 232 -13.31 -11.55 -7.70
CA ILE A 232 -13.19 -13.00 -7.84
C ILE A 232 -13.29 -13.62 -6.45
N GLU A 233 -14.41 -14.25 -6.15
CA GLU A 233 -14.60 -14.98 -4.92
C GLU A 233 -13.79 -16.27 -4.93
N SER A 234 -13.12 -16.60 -3.83
CA SER A 234 -12.28 -17.80 -3.72
C SER A 234 -12.26 -18.32 -2.29
N ASP A 235 -12.30 -19.65 -2.15
CA ASP A 235 -12.13 -20.34 -0.86
C ASP A 235 -10.69 -20.23 -0.32
N ASP A 236 -9.72 -19.94 -1.17
CA ASP A 236 -8.32 -19.63 -0.79
C ASP A 236 -7.83 -18.38 -1.57
N ALA A 237 -8.36 -17.22 -1.19
CA ALA A 237 -8.00 -15.94 -1.81
C ALA A 237 -6.51 -15.58 -1.68
N PRO A 238 -5.81 -15.85 -0.56
CA PRO A 238 -4.36 -15.65 -0.46
C PRO A 238 -3.56 -16.47 -1.48
N SER A 239 -3.92 -17.74 -1.70
CA SER A 239 -3.26 -18.59 -2.70
C SER A 239 -3.53 -18.13 -4.12
N LEU A 240 -4.76 -17.69 -4.40
CA LEU A 240 -5.15 -17.15 -5.71
C LEU A 240 -4.38 -15.86 -6.02
N GLU A 241 -4.35 -14.89 -5.09
CA GLU A 241 -3.58 -13.65 -5.23
C GLU A 241 -2.11 -13.94 -5.49
N THR A 242 -1.50 -14.82 -4.69
CA THR A 242 -0.08 -15.22 -4.85
C THR A 242 0.19 -15.83 -6.22
N SER A 243 -0.72 -16.67 -6.73
CA SER A 243 -0.60 -17.32 -8.02
C SER A 243 -0.69 -16.32 -9.18
N LEU A 244 -1.61 -15.36 -9.09
CA LEU A 244 -1.74 -14.26 -10.06
C LEU A 244 -0.50 -13.35 -10.03
N HIS A 245 -0.02 -12.95 -8.85
CA HIS A 245 1.20 -12.15 -8.72
C HIS A 245 2.42 -12.85 -9.31
N LYS A 246 2.55 -14.17 -9.11
CA LYS A 246 3.63 -14.97 -9.70
C LYS A 246 3.54 -14.99 -11.21
N ALA A 247 2.35 -15.20 -11.78
CA ALA A 247 2.13 -15.20 -13.22
C ALA A 247 2.42 -13.81 -13.84
N LEU A 248 2.09 -12.73 -13.13
CA LEU A 248 2.26 -11.35 -13.56
C LEU A 248 3.63 -10.73 -13.19
N SER A 249 4.54 -11.47 -12.58
CA SER A 249 5.80 -10.94 -12.02
C SER A 249 6.66 -10.18 -13.02
N LEU A 250 6.74 -10.63 -14.27
CA LEU A 250 7.48 -9.95 -15.34
C LEU A 250 6.80 -8.65 -15.82
N MET A 251 5.48 -8.51 -15.62
CA MET A 251 4.67 -7.35 -16.01
C MET A 251 4.56 -6.30 -14.88
N GLN A 252 5.19 -6.55 -13.73
CA GLN A 252 5.15 -5.64 -12.59
C GLN A 252 5.70 -4.26 -12.94
N VAL A 253 4.99 -3.19 -12.57
CA VAL A 253 5.40 -1.79 -12.86
C VAL A 253 6.66 -1.42 -12.09
N ASN A 254 6.70 -1.73 -10.79
CA ASN A 254 7.87 -1.45 -9.96
C ASN A 254 8.80 -2.68 -9.88
N LYS A 255 9.87 -2.66 -10.66
CA LYS A 255 10.88 -3.74 -10.69
C LYS A 255 11.81 -3.77 -9.47
N VAL A 256 11.91 -2.67 -8.74
CA VAL A 256 12.79 -2.53 -7.58
C VAL A 256 12.09 -3.02 -6.31
N ASN A 257 10.79 -2.73 -6.20
CA ASN A 257 9.98 -3.20 -5.07
C ASN A 257 8.88 -4.15 -5.56
N PRO A 258 9.12 -5.47 -5.54
CA PRO A 258 8.16 -6.46 -6.01
C PRO A 258 6.89 -6.56 -5.15
N ARG A 259 6.84 -5.83 -4.03
CA ARG A 259 5.67 -5.78 -3.13
C ARG A 259 4.63 -4.75 -3.58
N LYS A 260 4.91 -3.98 -4.64
CA LYS A 260 3.93 -3.07 -5.27
C LYS A 260 3.14 -3.86 -6.31
N GLU A 261 1.88 -4.10 -6.02
CA GLU A 261 0.97 -5.03 -6.69
C GLU A 261 0.30 -4.41 -7.92
N PHE A 262 1.05 -3.58 -8.67
CA PHE A 262 0.63 -2.97 -9.92
C PHE A 262 1.34 -3.61 -11.11
N PHE A 263 0.56 -3.98 -12.13
CA PHE A 263 1.04 -4.73 -13.29
C PHE A 263 0.64 -4.03 -14.58
N ARG A 264 1.56 -3.95 -15.55
CA ARG A 264 1.30 -3.42 -16.87
C ARG A 264 1.05 -4.56 -17.84
N VAL A 265 -0.22 -4.79 -18.16
CA VAL A 265 -0.70 -5.96 -18.91
C VAL A 265 -2.07 -5.65 -19.50
N ALA A 266 -2.51 -6.31 -20.57
CA ALA A 266 -3.88 -6.17 -21.05
C ALA A 266 -4.86 -6.88 -20.09
N ILE A 267 -6.04 -6.29 -19.87
CA ILE A 267 -7.08 -6.88 -19.02
C ILE A 267 -7.53 -8.26 -19.51
N SER A 268 -7.54 -8.47 -20.83
CA SER A 268 -7.82 -9.76 -21.47
C SER A 268 -6.87 -10.87 -21.01
N ASP A 269 -5.59 -10.53 -20.77
CA ASP A 269 -4.60 -11.51 -20.36
C ASP A 269 -4.81 -11.91 -18.88
N ILE A 270 -5.16 -10.95 -18.00
CA ILE A 270 -5.52 -11.25 -16.62
C ILE A 270 -6.77 -12.15 -16.61
N LYS A 271 -7.79 -11.81 -17.39
CA LYS A 271 -9.00 -12.62 -17.54
C LYS A 271 -8.67 -14.05 -17.96
N ALA A 272 -7.86 -14.21 -19.01
CA ALA A 272 -7.46 -15.53 -19.50
C ALA A 272 -6.66 -16.34 -18.45
N MET A 273 -5.85 -15.67 -17.61
CA MET A 273 -5.15 -16.34 -16.50
C MET A 273 -6.13 -16.86 -15.43
N VAL A 274 -7.13 -16.06 -15.05
CA VAL A 274 -8.16 -16.45 -14.07
C VAL A 274 -9.01 -17.61 -14.61
N GLU A 275 -9.42 -17.55 -15.88
CA GLU A 275 -10.18 -18.63 -16.53
C GLU A 275 -9.38 -19.94 -16.60
N LYS A 276 -8.07 -19.88 -16.88
CA LYS A 276 -7.18 -21.05 -16.83
C LYS A 276 -7.07 -21.68 -15.44
N MET A 277 -7.30 -20.91 -14.38
CA MET A 277 -7.34 -21.43 -13.01
C MET A 277 -8.72 -22.05 -12.67
N GLY A 278 -9.65 -22.10 -13.61
CA GLY A 278 -10.99 -22.70 -13.45
C GLY A 278 -11.98 -21.78 -12.72
N LEU A 279 -11.67 -20.50 -12.59
CA LEU A 279 -12.52 -19.52 -11.92
C LEU A 279 -13.31 -18.71 -12.94
N THR A 280 -14.59 -18.48 -12.63
CA THR A 280 -15.51 -17.68 -13.46
C THR A 280 -15.98 -16.48 -12.64
N THR A 281 -15.93 -15.30 -13.25
CA THR A 281 -16.46 -14.06 -12.67
C THR A 281 -16.92 -13.12 -13.80
N SER A 282 -17.70 -12.11 -13.45
CA SER A 282 -18.05 -11.04 -14.37
C SER A 282 -16.88 -10.07 -14.53
N TRP A 283 -16.66 -9.61 -15.78
CA TRP A 283 -15.58 -8.69 -16.12
C TRP A 283 -16.11 -7.41 -16.76
N THR A 284 -15.63 -6.29 -16.25
CA THR A 284 -15.76 -4.98 -16.91
C THR A 284 -14.44 -4.70 -17.65
N MET A 285 -14.50 -4.77 -18.98
CA MET A 285 -13.29 -4.69 -19.81
C MET A 285 -12.74 -3.27 -19.93
N ASP A 286 -13.64 -2.27 -19.93
CA ASP A 286 -13.28 -0.87 -20.10
C ASP A 286 -13.39 -0.11 -18.76
N ALA A 287 -12.39 0.72 -18.46
CA ALA A 287 -12.43 1.62 -17.35
C ALA A 287 -13.42 2.76 -17.61
N ALA A 288 -14.37 2.99 -16.70
CA ALA A 288 -15.28 4.12 -16.79
C ALA A 288 -14.52 5.45 -16.67
N ALA A 289 -13.59 5.53 -15.71
CA ALA A 289 -12.73 6.67 -15.43
C ALA A 289 -13.49 8.02 -15.45
N ALA A 290 -14.70 8.03 -14.85
CA ALA A 290 -15.68 9.11 -15.04
C ALA A 290 -15.09 10.47 -14.66
N GLU A 291 -14.58 10.62 -13.45
CA GLU A 291 -14.01 11.88 -12.96
C GLU A 291 -12.77 12.32 -13.75
N TYR A 292 -11.94 11.36 -14.19
CA TYR A 292 -10.78 11.67 -15.01
C TYR A 292 -11.19 12.20 -16.39
N ARG A 293 -12.17 11.56 -17.03
CA ARG A 293 -12.68 12.00 -18.35
C ARG A 293 -13.38 13.36 -18.25
N GLU A 294 -14.13 13.60 -17.18
CA GLU A 294 -14.73 14.88 -16.88
C GLU A 294 -13.67 15.97 -16.66
N THR A 295 -12.60 15.66 -15.90
CA THR A 295 -11.46 16.56 -15.72
C THR A 295 -10.84 16.97 -17.05
N LEU A 296 -10.58 15.99 -17.95
CA LEU A 296 -10.05 16.28 -19.27
C LEU A 296 -11.00 17.17 -20.11
N ALA A 297 -12.30 16.92 -20.03
CA ALA A 297 -13.29 17.77 -20.72
C ALA A 297 -13.32 19.20 -20.19
N ILE A 298 -13.22 19.37 -18.87
CA ILE A 298 -13.11 20.69 -18.22
C ILE A 298 -11.82 21.39 -18.64
N GLU A 299 -10.67 20.69 -18.62
CA GLU A 299 -9.39 21.25 -19.05
C GLU A 299 -9.41 21.67 -20.52
N ASP A 300 -10.03 20.89 -21.40
CA ASP A 300 -10.16 21.24 -22.81
C ASP A 300 -11.09 22.43 -23.02
N ALA A 301 -12.20 22.49 -22.30
CA ALA A 301 -13.09 23.66 -22.30
C ALA A 301 -12.37 24.94 -21.82
N MET A 302 -11.57 24.85 -20.75
CA MET A 302 -10.79 25.99 -20.25
C MET A 302 -9.70 26.48 -21.20
N LYS A 303 -9.13 25.58 -22.04
CA LYS A 303 -8.15 25.97 -23.07
C LYS A 303 -8.81 26.75 -24.24
N ASN A 304 -10.04 26.40 -24.56
CA ASN A 304 -10.73 26.91 -25.75
C ASN A 304 -11.71 28.08 -25.44
N ASP A 305 -12.12 28.28 -24.16
CA ASP A 305 -13.09 29.29 -23.75
C ASP A 305 -12.64 29.97 -22.45
N PRO A 306 -12.26 31.27 -22.50
CA PRO A 306 -11.91 32.06 -21.30
C PRO A 306 -13.06 32.17 -20.27
N ASP A 307 -14.30 32.11 -20.69
CA ASP A 307 -15.45 32.13 -19.78
C ASP A 307 -15.63 30.83 -19.04
N ALA A 308 -15.25 29.69 -19.66
CA ALA A 308 -15.21 28.39 -18.97
C ALA A 308 -14.17 28.38 -17.85
N LYS A 309 -12.99 28.97 -18.10
CA LYS A 309 -11.95 29.11 -17.08
C LYS A 309 -12.42 29.94 -15.90
N ARG A 310 -13.05 31.09 -16.15
CA ARG A 310 -13.59 31.96 -15.10
C ARG A 310 -14.67 31.26 -14.26
N ARG A 311 -15.61 30.54 -14.91
CA ARG A 311 -16.65 29.76 -14.21
C ARG A 311 -16.04 28.68 -13.32
N TRP A 312 -14.98 28.01 -13.77
CA TRP A 312 -14.30 27.01 -12.95
C TRP A 312 -13.55 27.62 -11.76
N GLU A 313 -12.91 28.78 -11.94
CA GLU A 313 -12.25 29.52 -10.84
C GLU A 313 -13.25 29.97 -9.78
N GLU A 314 -14.41 30.48 -10.19
CA GLU A 314 -15.51 30.89 -9.30
C GLU A 314 -16.08 29.68 -8.53
N TYR A 315 -16.31 28.56 -9.21
CA TYR A 315 -16.78 27.31 -8.59
C TYR A 315 -15.76 26.79 -7.56
N ASN A 316 -14.50 26.73 -7.92
CA ASN A 316 -13.43 26.23 -7.03
C ASN A 316 -13.24 27.12 -5.80
N ALA A 317 -13.34 28.45 -5.95
CA ALA A 317 -13.31 29.38 -4.84
C ALA A 317 -14.49 29.17 -3.88
N ALA A 318 -15.70 28.92 -4.42
CA ALA A 318 -16.89 28.64 -3.62
C ALA A 318 -16.77 27.35 -2.81
N VAL A 319 -16.29 26.27 -3.43
CA VAL A 319 -16.07 24.96 -2.77
C VAL A 319 -15.01 25.07 -1.67
N THR A 320 -13.90 25.78 -1.95
CA THR A 320 -12.82 25.95 -0.96
C THR A 320 -13.29 26.79 0.24
N SER A 321 -14.14 27.78 0.03
CA SER A 321 -14.69 28.60 1.12
C SER A 321 -15.66 27.82 2.01
N GLN A 322 -16.42 26.88 1.47
CA GLN A 322 -17.31 26.01 2.24
C GLN A 322 -16.56 24.97 3.06
N ALA A 323 -15.47 24.41 2.52
CA ALA A 323 -14.62 23.46 3.25
C ALA A 323 -13.90 24.07 4.47
N GLY A 324 -13.60 25.38 4.43
CA GLY A 324 -12.99 26.09 5.56
C GLY A 324 -13.97 26.41 6.71
N SER A 325 -15.28 26.40 6.45
CA SER A 325 -16.30 26.73 7.47
C SER A 325 -16.76 25.51 8.30
N THR A 326 -16.45 24.29 7.87
CA THR A 326 -16.82 23.06 8.60
C THR A 326 -15.75 22.56 9.58
N SER A 327 -14.53 23.14 9.55
CA SER A 327 -13.43 22.75 10.45
C SER A 327 -13.44 23.53 11.78
N ASP A 328 -14.21 24.62 11.90
CA ASP A 328 -14.21 25.45 13.12
C ASP A 328 -15.31 25.07 14.13
N ASP A 329 -16.23 24.14 13.77
CA ASP A 329 -17.34 23.75 14.67
C ASP A 329 -17.11 22.41 15.42
N GLU A 330 -16.05 21.64 15.12
CA GLU A 330 -15.75 20.38 15.82
C GLU A 330 -14.82 20.51 17.03
N ASP A 331 -14.14 21.66 17.23
CA ASP A 331 -13.26 21.91 18.39
C ASP A 331 -13.94 22.66 19.56
N ALA A 332 -15.28 22.84 19.51
CA ALA A 332 -16.03 23.59 20.53
C ALA A 332 -17.13 22.77 21.25
N GLN A 333 -16.96 21.44 21.40
CA GLN A 333 -17.82 20.66 22.32
C GLN A 333 -17.03 19.72 23.19
#